data_3514682426f765e6f5f0d03716f963bc
#
_entry.id   3514682426f765e6f5f0d03716f963bc
#
_cell.length_a   1.000
_cell.length_b   1.000
_cell.length_c   1.000
_cell.angle_alpha   90.00
_cell.angle_beta   90.00
_cell.angle_gamma   90.00
#
_symmetry.space_group_name_H-M   'P 1'
#
loop_
_entity.id
_entity.type
_entity.pdbx_description
1 polymer ?
#
loop_
_entity_poly.entity_id
_entity_poly.type
_entity_poly.pdbx_seq_one_letter_code
_entity_poly.pdbx_strand_id
1 'polypeptide(L)'
;LKLKYGYSLIHISSDCVFSGLNAPYSDTDQPDALDHYGATKAISETLLEADAMVLRTSTVGHEQNTKHGLLEWFLSQSGRVNGYKNAYFNGVTTLTLAKLIYQLICSNVGFRIGIFNVASERISKYDFLCIVQKLYRSDNNIVPDEKVDIDRSLIQSKHINENYCHSDWMTQLIQMKEEFND
;
A
#
# COMPACT_ATOMS: atom_id res chain seq x y z
N LEU A 1 -26.66 -4.05 -1.74
CA LEU A 1 -26.70 -2.63 -1.34
C LEU A 1 -26.75 -1.71 -2.58
N LYS A 2 -25.87 -1.91 -3.59
CA LYS A 2 -25.82 -1.12 -4.83
C LYS A 2 -27.18 -1.11 -5.55
N LEU A 3 -27.74 -2.29 -5.79
CA LEU A 3 -29.05 -2.42 -6.47
C LEU A 3 -30.21 -1.76 -5.71
N LYS A 4 -30.13 -1.71 -4.38
CA LYS A 4 -31.20 -1.16 -3.53
C LYS A 4 -31.09 0.35 -3.31
N TYR A 5 -29.85 0.88 -3.26
CA TYR A 5 -29.61 2.27 -2.82
C TYR A 5 -28.80 3.09 -3.81
N GLY A 6 -28.35 2.51 -4.92
CA GLY A 6 -27.58 3.21 -5.96
C GLY A 6 -26.16 3.60 -5.54
N TYR A 7 -25.56 2.95 -4.52
CA TYR A 7 -24.22 3.26 -4.06
C TYR A 7 -23.13 2.77 -5.02
N SER A 8 -22.07 3.54 -5.13
CA SER A 8 -20.79 3.10 -5.69
C SER A 8 -19.90 2.57 -4.57
N LEU A 9 -19.15 1.50 -4.82
CA LEU A 9 -18.27 0.87 -3.84
C LEU A 9 -16.82 1.01 -4.28
N ILE A 10 -15.97 1.54 -3.40
CA ILE A 10 -14.51 1.45 -3.50
C ILE A 10 -14.04 0.44 -2.46
N HIS A 11 -13.40 -0.64 -2.93
CA HIS A 11 -12.84 -1.69 -2.08
C HIS A 11 -11.33 -1.56 -2.04
N ILE A 12 -10.75 -1.48 -0.84
CA ILE A 12 -9.29 -1.46 -0.67
C ILE A 12 -8.80 -2.90 -0.52
N SER A 13 -8.06 -3.36 -1.52
CA SER A 13 -7.37 -4.64 -1.51
C SER A 13 -5.90 -4.47 -1.08
N SER A 14 -5.05 -5.43 -1.40
CA SER A 14 -3.66 -5.48 -0.95
C SER A 14 -2.74 -6.03 -2.05
N ASP A 15 -1.48 -5.63 -2.03
CA ASP A 15 -0.38 -6.27 -2.76
C ASP A 15 -0.12 -7.72 -2.27
N CYS A 16 -0.57 -8.07 -1.07
CA CYS A 16 -0.49 -9.42 -0.52
C CYS A 16 -1.35 -10.45 -1.26
N VAL A 17 -2.21 -10.03 -2.21
CA VAL A 17 -2.88 -10.96 -3.14
C VAL A 17 -1.88 -11.68 -4.03
N PHE A 18 -0.65 -11.19 -4.09
CA PHE A 18 0.44 -11.77 -4.86
C PHE A 18 1.48 -12.47 -4.00
N SER A 19 2.06 -13.56 -4.54
CA SER A 19 3.13 -14.32 -3.88
C SER A 19 4.42 -13.51 -3.71
N GLY A 20 4.70 -12.60 -4.62
CA GLY A 20 5.95 -11.85 -4.68
C GLY A 20 7.06 -12.54 -5.47
N LEU A 21 6.75 -13.56 -6.27
CA LEU A 21 7.71 -14.32 -7.06
C LEU A 21 7.85 -13.79 -8.50
N ASN A 22 6.84 -13.06 -9.01
CA ASN A 22 6.74 -12.67 -10.42
C ASN A 22 6.56 -11.15 -10.62
N ALA A 23 7.00 -10.33 -9.68
CA ALA A 23 6.88 -8.86 -9.77
C ALA A 23 7.65 -8.27 -10.97
N PRO A 24 7.24 -7.08 -11.43
CA PRO A 24 6.10 -6.27 -10.94
C PRO A 24 4.75 -6.75 -11.51
N TYR A 25 3.69 -6.60 -10.71
CA TYR A 25 2.34 -7.07 -11.07
C TYR A 25 1.47 -5.97 -11.66
N SER A 26 0.76 -6.28 -12.74
CA SER A 26 -0.20 -5.40 -13.41
C SER A 26 -1.62 -5.53 -12.84
N ASP A 27 -2.54 -4.65 -13.29
CA ASP A 27 -3.97 -4.72 -12.94
C ASP A 27 -4.60 -6.06 -13.33
N THR A 28 -4.11 -6.69 -14.41
CA THR A 28 -4.68 -7.91 -15.00
C THR A 28 -4.05 -9.19 -14.50
N ASP A 29 -2.98 -9.11 -13.69
CA ASP A 29 -2.34 -10.30 -13.15
C ASP A 29 -3.24 -11.00 -12.14
N GLN A 30 -3.30 -12.32 -12.25
CA GLN A 30 -4.12 -13.14 -11.36
C GLN A 30 -3.46 -13.27 -9.99
N PRO A 31 -4.22 -13.12 -8.90
CA PRO A 31 -3.73 -13.36 -7.56
C PRO A 31 -3.16 -14.78 -7.38
N ASP A 32 -2.01 -14.87 -6.72
CA ASP A 32 -1.30 -16.12 -6.42
C ASP A 32 -0.81 -16.18 -4.96
N ALA A 33 -1.55 -15.57 -4.04
CA ALA A 33 -1.20 -15.46 -2.62
C ALA A 33 -0.87 -16.80 -1.97
N LEU A 34 0.18 -16.83 -1.15
CA LEU A 34 0.62 -18.00 -0.41
C LEU A 34 0.12 -18.04 1.04
N ASP A 35 -0.44 -16.97 1.54
CA ASP A 35 -0.94 -16.85 2.91
C ASP A 35 -2.46 -16.63 2.96
N HIS A 36 -3.07 -16.88 4.12
CA HIS A 36 -4.51 -16.77 4.32
C HIS A 36 -5.04 -15.34 4.15
N TYR A 37 -4.27 -14.32 4.56
CA TYR A 37 -4.68 -12.93 4.40
C TYR A 37 -4.78 -12.56 2.92
N GLY A 38 -3.74 -12.81 2.15
CA GLY A 38 -3.73 -12.57 0.71
C GLY A 38 -4.82 -13.34 -0.03
N ALA A 39 -5.01 -14.64 0.30
CA ALA A 39 -6.08 -15.46 -0.29
C ALA A 39 -7.47 -14.88 0.00
N THR A 40 -7.72 -14.42 1.23
CA THR A 40 -9.01 -13.78 1.59
C THR A 40 -9.24 -12.49 0.82
N LYS A 41 -8.20 -11.67 0.65
CA LYS A 41 -8.27 -10.45 -0.17
C LYS A 41 -8.53 -10.78 -1.64
N ALA A 42 -7.86 -11.78 -2.20
CA ALA A 42 -8.07 -12.23 -3.59
C ALA A 42 -9.51 -12.71 -3.84
N ILE A 43 -10.10 -13.47 -2.91
CA ILE A 43 -11.51 -13.87 -2.99
C ILE A 43 -12.42 -12.64 -2.99
N SER A 44 -12.14 -11.63 -2.15
CA SER A 44 -12.92 -10.38 -2.13
C SER A 44 -12.88 -9.65 -3.46
N GLU A 45 -11.73 -9.62 -4.13
CA GLU A 45 -11.58 -9.01 -5.46
C GLU A 45 -12.47 -9.69 -6.48
N THR A 46 -12.40 -11.03 -6.57
CA THR A 46 -13.22 -11.82 -7.51
C THR A 46 -14.72 -11.59 -7.31
N LEU A 47 -15.16 -11.41 -6.06
CA LEU A 47 -16.57 -11.15 -5.76
C LEU A 47 -17.02 -9.73 -6.11
N LEU A 48 -16.10 -8.78 -6.19
CA LEU A 48 -16.40 -7.35 -6.29
C LEU A 48 -15.99 -6.72 -7.63
N GLU A 49 -15.13 -7.35 -8.42
CA GLU A 49 -14.56 -6.78 -9.66
C GLU A 49 -15.60 -6.31 -10.69
N ALA A 50 -16.76 -6.96 -10.74
CA ALA A 50 -17.85 -6.61 -11.65
C ALA A 50 -18.74 -5.45 -11.14
N ASP A 51 -18.61 -5.06 -9.86
CA ASP A 51 -19.55 -4.14 -9.20
C ASP A 51 -18.89 -3.00 -8.42
N ALA A 52 -17.58 -3.06 -8.22
CA ALA A 52 -16.83 -2.11 -7.43
C ALA A 52 -15.59 -1.59 -8.15
N MET A 53 -15.06 -0.48 -7.67
CA MET A 53 -13.67 -0.08 -7.92
C MET A 53 -12.80 -0.73 -6.85
N VAL A 54 -11.94 -1.65 -7.25
CA VAL A 54 -11.00 -2.34 -6.36
C VAL A 54 -9.64 -1.68 -6.49
N LEU A 55 -9.07 -1.21 -5.39
CA LEU A 55 -7.75 -0.59 -5.33
C LEU A 55 -6.77 -1.55 -4.65
N ARG A 56 -5.83 -2.15 -5.41
CA ARG A 56 -4.72 -2.92 -4.88
C ARG A 56 -3.60 -1.99 -4.46
N THR A 57 -3.15 -2.08 -3.23
CA THR A 57 -2.02 -1.29 -2.74
C THR A 57 -1.45 -1.87 -1.45
N SER A 58 -0.22 -1.50 -1.11
CA SER A 58 0.31 -1.61 0.24
C SER A 58 0.16 -0.27 0.93
N THR A 59 -0.35 -0.24 2.16
CA THR A 59 -0.53 1.02 2.89
C THR A 59 0.40 1.12 4.08
N VAL A 60 0.97 2.30 4.27
CA VAL A 60 1.77 2.64 5.44
C VAL A 60 1.14 3.83 6.14
N GLY A 61 0.89 3.73 7.45
CA GLY A 61 0.30 4.82 8.20
C GLY A 61 0.39 4.62 9.70
N HIS A 62 0.03 5.67 10.43
CA HIS A 62 -0.12 5.60 11.87
C HIS A 62 -1.35 4.79 12.26
N GLU A 63 -1.24 4.01 13.32
CA GLU A 63 -2.30 3.20 13.90
C GLU A 63 -2.69 3.75 15.27
N GLN A 64 -3.98 3.91 15.52
CA GLN A 64 -4.45 4.49 16.77
C GLN A 64 -4.29 3.57 17.99
N ASN A 65 -4.50 2.26 17.81
CA ASN A 65 -4.57 1.31 18.95
C ASN A 65 -3.75 0.03 18.75
N THR A 66 -3.05 -0.11 17.63
CA THR A 66 -2.27 -1.30 17.29
C THR A 66 -0.88 -0.93 16.81
N LYS A 67 -0.01 -1.95 16.66
CA LYS A 67 1.36 -1.79 16.16
C LYS A 67 1.68 -2.91 15.17
N HIS A 68 0.72 -3.25 14.32
CA HIS A 68 0.87 -4.32 13.34
C HIS A 68 1.42 -3.84 12.00
N GLY A 69 1.13 -2.60 11.60
CA GLY A 69 1.66 -1.97 10.40
C GLY A 69 3.15 -1.67 10.52
N LEU A 70 3.84 -1.70 9.39
CA LEU A 70 5.31 -1.56 9.31
C LEU A 70 5.84 -0.33 10.03
N LEU A 71 5.16 0.82 9.92
CA LEU A 71 5.57 2.07 10.56
C LEU A 71 5.49 1.98 12.10
N GLU A 72 4.31 1.68 12.64
CA GLU A 72 4.11 1.62 14.09
C GLU A 72 4.87 0.47 14.73
N TRP A 73 4.96 -0.67 14.06
CA TRP A 73 5.82 -1.75 14.50
C TRP A 73 7.27 -1.27 14.66
N PHE A 74 7.84 -0.61 13.64
CA PHE A 74 9.22 -0.12 13.68
C PHE A 74 9.42 0.94 14.75
N LEU A 75 8.53 1.91 14.89
CA LEU A 75 8.62 2.98 15.89
C LEU A 75 8.48 2.44 17.33
N SER A 76 7.84 1.28 17.50
CA SER A 76 7.70 0.63 18.80
C SER A 76 8.91 -0.23 19.21
N GLN A 77 9.83 -0.48 18.28
CA GLN A 77 11.02 -1.27 18.58
C GLN A 77 12.07 -0.45 19.35
N SER A 78 12.95 -1.15 20.04
CA SER A 78 14.14 -0.58 20.65
C SER A 78 15.36 -1.48 20.35
N GLY A 79 16.52 -0.89 20.07
CA GLY A 79 17.75 -1.60 19.81
C GLY A 79 17.84 -2.12 18.37
N ARG A 80 18.21 -3.40 18.21
CA ARG A 80 18.51 -4.00 16.90
C ARG A 80 17.23 -4.38 16.16
N VAL A 81 17.07 -3.91 14.91
CA VAL A 81 15.98 -4.24 14.00
C VAL A 81 16.54 -4.74 12.67
N ASN A 82 16.08 -5.89 12.20
CA ASN A 82 16.45 -6.38 10.88
C ASN A 82 15.66 -5.66 9.79
N GLY A 83 16.38 -5.07 8.82
CA GLY A 83 15.80 -4.47 7.62
C GLY A 83 16.05 -5.37 6.41
N TYR A 84 14.97 -5.89 5.79
CA TYR A 84 15.09 -6.80 4.66
C TYR A 84 15.44 -6.04 3.38
N LYS A 85 16.64 -6.32 2.82
CA LYS A 85 17.15 -5.66 1.60
C LYS A 85 16.48 -6.13 0.33
N ASN A 86 16.06 -7.40 0.31
CA ASN A 86 15.44 -8.03 -0.84
C ASN A 86 13.92 -8.20 -0.69
N ALA A 87 13.30 -7.54 0.29
CA ALA A 87 11.86 -7.50 0.43
C ALA A 87 11.34 -6.15 -0.09
N TYR A 88 10.76 -6.14 -1.29
CA TYR A 88 10.33 -4.94 -1.98
C TYR A 88 8.83 -4.75 -2.00
N PHE A 89 8.41 -3.50 -1.98
CA PHE A 89 7.03 -3.06 -2.15
C PHE A 89 7.00 -1.63 -2.73
N ASN A 90 5.83 -1.15 -3.12
CA ASN A 90 5.67 0.20 -3.64
C ASN A 90 4.26 0.76 -3.37
N GLY A 91 3.80 0.58 -2.16
CA GLY A 91 2.51 1.13 -1.72
C GLY A 91 2.51 2.65 -1.56
N VAL A 92 1.58 3.15 -0.80
CA VAL A 92 1.42 4.59 -0.49
C VAL A 92 1.13 4.80 0.99
N THR A 93 1.29 6.03 1.49
CA THR A 93 0.82 6.34 2.84
C THR A 93 -0.71 6.36 2.90
N THR A 94 -1.27 6.13 4.10
CA THR A 94 -2.72 6.21 4.32
C THR A 94 -3.29 7.57 3.95
N LEU A 95 -2.55 8.66 4.18
CA LEU A 95 -2.92 10.01 3.76
C LEU A 95 -2.97 10.14 2.23
N THR A 96 -1.97 9.61 1.54
CA THR A 96 -1.91 9.62 0.07
C THR A 96 -3.09 8.85 -0.52
N LEU A 97 -3.41 7.66 0.03
CA LEU A 97 -4.57 6.89 -0.39
C LEU A 97 -5.88 7.62 -0.14
N ALA A 98 -6.03 8.27 1.01
CA ALA A 98 -7.22 9.07 1.33
C ALA A 98 -7.42 10.24 0.35
N LYS A 99 -6.36 10.96 0.01
CA LYS A 99 -6.38 12.04 -0.99
C LYS A 99 -6.76 11.52 -2.38
N LEU A 100 -6.22 10.37 -2.79
CA LEU A 100 -6.61 9.71 -4.05
C LEU A 100 -8.10 9.34 -4.06
N ILE A 101 -8.60 8.68 -3.02
CA ILE A 101 -10.01 8.29 -2.92
C ILE A 101 -10.91 9.52 -2.98
N TYR A 102 -10.55 10.60 -2.27
CA TYR A 102 -11.30 11.86 -2.34
C TYR A 102 -11.37 12.41 -3.76
N GLN A 103 -10.25 12.42 -4.49
CA GLN A 103 -10.23 12.88 -5.88
C GLN A 103 -11.06 11.98 -6.80
N LEU A 104 -11.00 10.65 -6.65
CA LEU A 104 -11.80 9.70 -7.41
C LEU A 104 -13.31 9.89 -7.19
N ILE A 105 -13.71 10.24 -5.96
CA ILE A 105 -15.11 10.52 -5.62
C ILE A 105 -15.57 11.88 -6.17
N CYS A 106 -14.73 12.91 -6.09
CA CYS A 106 -15.08 14.27 -6.48
C CYS A 106 -14.99 14.52 -7.99
N SER A 107 -14.24 13.70 -8.74
CA SER A 107 -14.12 13.84 -10.20
C SER A 107 -15.23 13.07 -10.93
N ASN A 108 -15.83 13.68 -11.95
CA ASN A 108 -16.88 13.03 -12.74
C ASN A 108 -16.41 11.81 -13.55
N VAL A 109 -15.10 11.61 -13.67
CA VAL A 109 -14.48 10.52 -14.46
C VAL A 109 -13.61 9.60 -13.61
N GLY A 110 -13.48 9.89 -12.32
CA GLY A 110 -12.54 9.16 -11.46
C GLY A 110 -13.01 7.76 -11.07
N PHE A 111 -14.30 7.59 -10.78
CA PHE A 111 -14.84 6.28 -10.40
C PHE A 111 -15.00 5.35 -11.61
N ARG A 112 -14.44 4.15 -11.51
CA ARG A 112 -14.50 3.12 -12.54
C ARG A 112 -14.62 1.74 -11.92
N ILE A 113 -15.47 0.88 -12.47
CA ILE A 113 -15.56 -0.53 -12.03
C ILE A 113 -14.36 -1.29 -12.60
N GLY A 114 -13.76 -2.15 -11.78
CA GLY A 114 -12.61 -2.97 -12.10
C GLY A 114 -11.53 -2.94 -11.04
N ILE A 115 -10.41 -3.60 -11.32
CA ILE A 115 -9.25 -3.69 -10.44
C ILE A 115 -8.17 -2.72 -10.91
N PHE A 116 -7.62 -1.93 -10.00
CA PHE A 116 -6.63 -0.90 -10.26
C PHE A 116 -5.52 -0.93 -9.22
N ASN A 117 -4.28 -0.98 -9.68
CA ASN A 117 -3.11 -0.88 -8.81
C ASN A 117 -2.81 0.58 -8.44
N VAL A 118 -2.62 0.82 -7.15
CA VAL A 118 -2.15 2.10 -6.61
C VAL A 118 -0.75 1.89 -6.05
N ALA A 119 0.23 2.43 -6.74
CA ALA A 119 1.64 2.21 -6.47
C ALA A 119 2.43 3.51 -6.50
N SER A 120 3.50 3.58 -5.74
CA SER A 120 4.50 4.64 -5.78
C SER A 120 5.86 4.10 -6.23
N GLU A 121 6.94 4.73 -5.79
CA GLU A 121 8.29 4.27 -6.03
C GLU A 121 8.56 2.93 -5.32
N ARG A 122 9.17 1.97 -6.04
CA ARG A 122 9.60 0.68 -5.48
C ARG A 122 10.74 0.89 -4.48
N ILE A 123 10.58 0.32 -3.28
CA ILE A 123 11.56 0.45 -2.20
C ILE A 123 11.74 -0.87 -1.46
N SER A 124 12.94 -1.15 -0.95
CA SER A 124 13.15 -2.25 -0.02
C SER A 124 12.62 -1.90 1.37
N LYS A 125 12.26 -2.91 2.17
CA LYS A 125 11.89 -2.67 3.57
C LYS A 125 13.06 -2.05 4.36
N TYR A 126 14.30 -2.42 4.04
CA TYR A 126 15.48 -1.81 4.65
C TYR A 126 15.57 -0.31 4.38
N ASP A 127 15.50 0.09 3.09
CA ASP A 127 15.62 1.51 2.72
C ASP A 127 14.45 2.33 3.26
N PHE A 128 13.23 1.76 3.23
CA PHE A 128 12.07 2.39 3.84
C PHE A 128 12.26 2.65 5.35
N LEU A 129 12.75 1.65 6.11
CA LEU A 129 13.03 1.83 7.53
C LEU A 129 14.12 2.89 7.79
N CYS A 130 15.12 3.00 6.92
CA CYS A 130 16.14 4.05 6.99
C CYS A 130 15.52 5.46 6.81
N ILE A 131 14.57 5.62 5.89
CA ILE A 131 13.82 6.88 5.72
C ILE A 131 13.03 7.19 6.99
N VAL A 132 12.29 6.22 7.51
CA VAL A 132 11.48 6.37 8.74
C VAL A 132 12.37 6.72 9.93
N GLN A 133 13.49 6.02 10.12
CA GLN A 133 14.45 6.30 11.18
C GLN A 133 14.90 7.76 11.17
N LYS A 134 15.30 8.25 10.01
CA LYS A 134 15.76 9.64 9.83
C LYS A 134 14.64 10.64 10.13
N LEU A 135 13.44 10.41 9.62
CA LEU A 135 12.31 11.32 9.75
C LEU A 135 11.76 11.40 11.17
N TYR A 136 11.65 10.24 11.84
CA TYR A 136 11.09 10.13 13.20
C TYR A 136 12.16 10.18 14.30
N ARG A 137 13.46 10.31 13.92
CA ARG A 137 14.60 10.36 14.84
C ARG A 137 14.65 9.14 15.79
N SER A 138 14.37 7.95 15.24
CA SER A 138 14.43 6.71 16.02
C SER A 138 15.87 6.29 16.26
N ASP A 139 16.18 5.83 17.48
CA ASP A 139 17.50 5.34 17.88
C ASP A 139 17.71 3.85 17.57
N ASN A 140 16.82 3.23 16.83
CA ASN A 140 16.92 1.83 16.44
C ASN A 140 18.16 1.58 15.57
N ASN A 141 18.86 0.48 15.83
CA ASN A 141 19.97 0.03 14.99
C ASN A 141 19.43 -0.88 13.88
N ILE A 142 19.25 -0.34 12.68
CA ILE A 142 18.76 -1.10 11.52
C ILE A 142 19.92 -1.90 10.92
N VAL A 143 19.81 -3.22 10.96
CA VAL A 143 20.82 -4.14 10.41
C VAL A 143 20.29 -4.72 9.11
N PRO A 144 21.04 -4.60 7.99
CA PRO A 144 20.63 -5.19 6.73
C PRO A 144 20.53 -6.72 6.83
N ASP A 145 19.44 -7.28 6.30
CA ASP A 145 19.16 -8.72 6.28
C ASP A 145 18.72 -9.11 4.85
N GLU A 146 19.39 -10.13 4.29
CA GLU A 146 19.14 -10.62 2.93
C GLU A 146 18.38 -11.96 2.89
N LYS A 147 17.91 -12.45 4.05
CA LYS A 147 17.27 -13.76 4.16
C LYS A 147 15.90 -13.84 3.50
N VAL A 148 15.20 -12.72 3.39
CA VAL A 148 13.89 -12.65 2.76
C VAL A 148 14.06 -12.10 1.37
N ASP A 149 13.64 -12.87 0.36
CA ASP A 149 13.63 -12.48 -1.05
C ASP A 149 12.19 -12.53 -1.55
N ILE A 150 11.56 -11.37 -1.64
CA ILE A 150 10.17 -11.22 -2.05
C ILE A 150 9.95 -9.84 -2.68
N ASP A 151 9.27 -9.78 -3.80
CA ASP A 151 8.91 -8.52 -4.46
C ASP A 151 7.41 -8.49 -4.76
N ARG A 152 6.68 -7.64 -4.03
CA ARG A 152 5.25 -7.41 -4.24
C ARG A 152 4.97 -6.06 -4.91
N SER A 153 5.95 -5.53 -5.66
CA SER A 153 5.75 -4.26 -6.36
C SER A 153 4.69 -4.39 -7.46
N LEU A 154 3.89 -3.35 -7.56
CA LEU A 154 2.78 -3.22 -8.49
C LEU A 154 3.16 -2.27 -9.63
N ILE A 155 2.64 -2.51 -10.84
CA ILE A 155 2.67 -1.54 -11.92
C ILE A 155 1.51 -0.57 -11.68
N GLN A 156 1.82 0.72 -11.53
CA GLN A 156 0.81 1.76 -11.35
C GLN A 156 -0.23 1.72 -12.49
N SER A 157 -1.50 1.63 -12.15
CA SER A 157 -2.58 1.64 -13.12
C SER A 157 -2.59 2.94 -13.93
N LYS A 158 -2.78 2.84 -15.25
CA LYS A 158 -2.91 4.01 -16.12
C LYS A 158 -4.07 4.90 -15.69
N HIS A 159 -5.23 4.30 -15.38
CA HIS A 159 -6.39 5.05 -14.92
C HIS A 159 -6.11 5.86 -13.65
N ILE A 160 -5.38 5.28 -12.70
CA ILE A 160 -4.97 5.99 -11.48
C ILE A 160 -3.95 7.09 -11.82
N ASN A 161 -2.95 6.79 -12.67
CA ASN A 161 -1.90 7.75 -13.03
C ASN A 161 -2.43 8.99 -13.78
N GLU A 162 -3.47 8.81 -14.60
CA GLU A 162 -4.15 9.93 -15.30
C GLU A 162 -4.85 10.88 -14.34
N ASN A 163 -5.26 10.40 -13.16
CA ASN A 163 -6.05 11.15 -12.19
C ASN A 163 -5.25 11.57 -10.96
N TYR A 164 -4.11 10.93 -10.69
CA TYR A 164 -3.32 11.19 -9.49
C TYR A 164 -1.85 10.80 -9.68
N CYS A 165 -0.95 11.74 -9.38
CA CYS A 165 0.50 11.52 -9.36
C CYS A 165 1.00 11.42 -7.92
N HIS A 166 1.74 10.36 -7.60
CA HIS A 166 2.30 10.16 -6.26
C HIS A 166 3.65 10.88 -6.12
N SER A 167 3.88 11.43 -4.94
CA SER A 167 5.19 11.89 -4.51
C SER A 167 6.09 10.70 -4.13
N ASP A 168 7.40 10.95 -4.01
CA ASP A 168 8.35 9.99 -3.43
C ASP A 168 8.02 9.66 -1.96
N TRP A 169 8.61 8.58 -1.43
CA TRP A 169 8.34 8.11 -0.06
C TRP A 169 8.64 9.14 1.03
N MET A 170 9.73 9.90 0.88
CA MET A 170 10.08 10.93 1.87
C MET A 170 9.01 12.00 1.95
N THR A 171 8.57 12.51 0.81
CA THR A 171 7.52 13.53 0.72
C THR A 171 6.19 13.02 1.28
N GLN A 172 5.77 11.80 0.93
CA GLN A 172 4.56 11.18 1.46
C GLN A 172 4.58 11.03 2.98
N LEU A 173 5.72 10.59 3.55
CA LEU A 173 5.89 10.40 4.99
C LEU A 173 5.94 11.73 5.75
N ILE A 174 6.57 12.77 5.19
CA ILE A 174 6.59 14.13 5.77
C ILE A 174 5.16 14.65 5.87
N GLN A 175 4.41 14.64 4.77
CA GLN A 175 3.03 15.09 4.75
C GLN A 175 2.15 14.34 5.76
N MET A 176 2.27 13.02 5.80
CA MET A 176 1.50 12.21 6.75
C MET A 176 1.86 12.52 8.21
N LYS A 177 3.14 12.72 8.51
CA LYS A 177 3.59 13.06 9.86
C LYS A 177 3.09 14.43 10.32
N GLU A 178 3.07 15.42 9.42
CA GLU A 178 2.54 16.75 9.70
C GLU A 178 1.05 16.68 10.04
N GLU A 179 0.24 16.04 9.20
CA GLU A 179 -1.21 15.85 9.43
C GLU A 179 -1.54 15.04 10.68
N PHE A 180 -0.69 14.11 11.10
CA PHE A 180 -0.93 13.30 12.30
C PHE A 180 -0.63 14.05 13.60
N ASN A 181 0.24 15.08 13.55
CA ASN A 181 0.62 15.87 14.70
C ASN A 181 -0.27 17.12 14.91
N ASP A 182 -1.14 17.44 13.96
CA ASP A 182 -2.17 18.49 14.05
C ASP A 182 -3.46 17.93 14.70
#